data_76556a1a45c74d2028adb23d10906032
#
_entry.id   76556a1a45c74d2028adb23d10906032
#
_cell.length_a   1.000
_cell.length_b   1.000
_cell.length_c   1.000
_cell.angle_alpha   90.00
_cell.angle_beta   90.00
_cell.angle_gamma   90.00
#
_symmetry.space_group_name_H-M   'P 1'
#
loop_
_entity.id
_entity.type
_entity.pdbx_description
1 polymer ?
#
loop_
_entity_poly.entity_id
_entity_poly.type
_entity_poly.pdbx_seq_one_letter_code
_entity_poly.pdbx_strand_id
1 'polypeptide(L)'
;MNLEKFNSLIELFFYQAEKQDSKSIFLQWLNPNNNKTFTWEETKLNIFKISKIIKENIKEGDRCLLVSENRPEWFVSDLAIMLSGGITVPAYTTYTEDDYKYLIDDCEPTIIIVSNNEMLKKLNATINQKNFIKKVITFDEIEKSHHNLNINNKDKYLDFNFILKNDLSEKDKIQNVNLKRSSAACI
;
A
#
# COMPACT_ATOMS: atom_id res chain seq x y z
N MET A 1 -2.83 -1.58 28.63
CA MET A 1 -1.98 -2.44 27.78
C MET A 1 -0.56 -1.91 27.84
N ASN A 2 0.44 -2.75 28.12
CA ASN A 2 1.86 -2.31 28.06
C ASN A 2 2.33 -2.37 26.60
N LEU A 3 2.55 -1.21 25.98
CA LEU A 3 3.00 -1.10 24.58
C LEU A 3 4.49 -1.43 24.40
N GLU A 4 5.27 -1.44 25.49
CA GLU A 4 6.72 -1.69 25.42
C GLU A 4 7.10 -3.11 25.00
N LYS A 5 6.16 -4.04 25.08
CA LYS A 5 6.38 -5.42 24.64
C LYS A 5 6.25 -5.66 23.12
N PHE A 6 5.84 -4.66 22.36
CA PHE A 6 5.74 -4.77 20.89
C PHE A 6 6.93 -4.08 20.23
N ASN A 7 7.56 -4.74 19.28
CA ASN A 7 8.69 -4.19 18.53
C ASN A 7 8.27 -3.34 17.34
N SER A 8 7.01 -3.45 16.90
CA SER A 8 6.50 -2.69 15.75
C SER A 8 4.99 -2.50 15.82
N LEU A 9 4.46 -1.54 15.03
CA LEU A 9 3.03 -1.35 14.84
C LEU A 9 2.37 -2.58 14.21
N ILE A 10 3.06 -3.28 13.34
CA ILE A 10 2.59 -4.53 12.72
C ILE A 10 2.36 -5.61 13.78
N GLU A 11 3.31 -5.81 14.69
CA GLU A 11 3.17 -6.78 15.79
C GLU A 11 1.99 -6.42 16.69
N LEU A 12 1.81 -5.14 17.00
CA LEU A 12 0.68 -4.63 17.74
C LEU A 12 -0.66 -4.88 17.00
N PHE A 13 -0.71 -4.61 15.71
CA PHE A 13 -1.91 -4.82 14.89
C PHE A 13 -2.33 -6.29 14.91
N PHE A 14 -1.43 -7.22 14.61
CA PHE A 14 -1.74 -8.65 14.58
C PHE A 14 -2.15 -9.18 15.96
N TYR A 15 -1.49 -8.73 17.02
CA TYR A 15 -1.88 -9.07 18.40
C TYR A 15 -3.30 -8.60 18.73
N GLN A 16 -3.71 -7.43 18.26
CA GLN A 16 -5.08 -6.96 18.45
C GLN A 16 -6.07 -7.74 17.57
N ALA A 17 -5.71 -8.01 16.32
CA ALA A 17 -6.56 -8.75 15.40
C ALA A 17 -6.89 -10.17 15.89
N GLU A 18 -5.95 -10.81 16.60
CA GLU A 18 -6.19 -12.14 17.21
C GLU A 18 -7.18 -12.13 18.38
N LYS A 19 -7.42 -10.96 18.98
CA LYS A 19 -8.32 -10.79 20.14
C LYS A 19 -9.73 -10.37 19.77
N GLN A 20 -9.93 -9.95 18.54
CA GLN A 20 -11.23 -9.49 18.05
C GLN A 20 -12.01 -10.63 17.40
N ASP A 21 -13.32 -10.47 17.36
CA ASP A 21 -14.13 -11.32 16.49
C ASP A 21 -13.72 -11.05 15.03
N SER A 22 -13.19 -12.08 14.37
CA SER A 22 -12.66 -12.01 13.01
C SER A 22 -13.65 -11.45 11.99
N LYS A 23 -14.96 -11.66 12.22
CA LYS A 23 -16.05 -11.23 11.36
C LYS A 23 -16.58 -9.84 11.68
N SER A 24 -16.18 -9.25 12.80
CA SER A 24 -16.60 -7.87 13.12
C SER A 24 -15.91 -6.86 12.19
N ILE A 25 -16.62 -5.77 11.87
CA ILE A 25 -16.10 -4.69 11.02
C ILE A 25 -14.96 -3.99 11.76
N PHE A 26 -13.83 -3.85 11.10
CA PHE A 26 -12.68 -3.08 11.58
C PHE A 26 -12.54 -1.74 10.86
N LEU A 27 -12.64 -1.74 9.53
CA LEU A 27 -12.56 -0.52 8.72
C LEU A 27 -13.87 -0.29 8.00
N GLN A 28 -14.34 0.95 8.02
CA GLN A 28 -15.52 1.37 7.27
C GLN A 28 -15.26 2.69 6.56
N TRP A 29 -15.51 2.72 5.26
CA TRP A 29 -15.48 3.94 4.46
C TRP A 29 -16.91 4.42 4.23
N LEU A 30 -17.23 5.56 4.82
CA LEU A 30 -18.54 6.21 4.67
C LEU A 30 -18.49 7.13 3.43
N ASN A 31 -18.66 6.53 2.27
CA ASN A 31 -18.80 7.26 1.01
C ASN A 31 -20.25 7.17 0.53
N PRO A 32 -20.93 8.29 0.21
CA PRO A 32 -22.35 8.29 -0.21
C PRO A 32 -22.64 7.35 -1.39
N ASN A 33 -21.67 7.15 -2.26
CA ASN A 33 -21.83 6.37 -3.49
C ASN A 33 -21.25 4.94 -3.38
N ASN A 34 -20.45 4.66 -2.37
CA ASN A 34 -19.76 3.37 -2.26
C ASN A 34 -19.31 3.11 -0.82
N ASN A 35 -20.20 2.58 0.00
CA ASN A 35 -19.84 2.13 1.33
C ASN A 35 -18.98 0.87 1.24
N LYS A 36 -17.76 0.94 1.76
CA LYS A 36 -16.83 -0.20 1.80
C LYS A 36 -16.47 -0.52 3.23
N THR A 37 -16.53 -1.78 3.57
CA THR A 37 -16.14 -2.28 4.89
C THR A 37 -15.11 -3.39 4.76
N PHE A 38 -14.21 -3.49 5.71
CA PHE A 38 -13.36 -4.65 5.91
C PHE A 38 -13.50 -5.15 7.34
N THR A 39 -13.71 -6.45 7.50
CA THR A 39 -13.62 -7.12 8.79
C THR A 39 -12.16 -7.22 9.26
N TRP A 40 -11.94 -7.63 10.50
CA TRP A 40 -10.58 -7.90 11.00
C TRP A 40 -9.88 -8.97 10.17
N GLU A 41 -10.60 -10.03 9.81
CA GLU A 41 -10.04 -11.12 8.99
C GLU A 41 -9.69 -10.65 7.57
N GLU A 42 -10.61 -9.96 6.90
CA GLU A 42 -10.36 -9.41 5.57
C GLU A 42 -9.18 -8.43 5.59
N THR A 43 -9.11 -7.54 6.59
CA THR A 43 -8.00 -6.59 6.71
C THR A 43 -6.68 -7.32 6.85
N LYS A 44 -6.62 -8.34 7.72
CA LYS A 44 -5.41 -9.16 7.91
C LYS A 44 -4.99 -9.88 6.63
N LEU A 45 -5.93 -10.52 5.93
CA LEU A 45 -5.67 -11.22 4.68
C LEU A 45 -5.21 -10.24 3.57
N ASN A 46 -5.85 -9.09 3.48
CA ASN A 46 -5.49 -8.06 2.50
C ASN A 46 -4.08 -7.52 2.74
N ILE A 47 -3.68 -7.29 4.00
CA ILE A 47 -2.31 -6.90 4.36
C ILE A 47 -1.31 -7.96 3.85
N PHE A 48 -1.56 -9.25 4.06
CA PHE A 48 -0.67 -10.31 3.57
C PHE A 48 -0.59 -10.33 2.04
N LYS A 49 -1.71 -10.19 1.34
CA LYS A 49 -1.76 -10.20 -0.14
C LYS A 49 -0.98 -9.04 -0.75
N ILE A 50 -1.18 -7.83 -0.22
CA ILE A 50 -0.44 -6.65 -0.67
C ILE A 50 1.04 -6.75 -0.29
N SER A 51 1.36 -7.19 0.94
CA SER A 51 2.75 -7.33 1.37
C SER A 51 3.54 -8.34 0.54
N LYS A 52 2.90 -9.40 0.03
CA LYS A 52 3.54 -10.39 -0.87
C LYS A 52 4.08 -9.69 -2.11
N ILE A 53 3.23 -8.91 -2.79
CA ILE A 53 3.64 -8.16 -3.99
C ILE A 53 4.74 -7.14 -3.66
N ILE A 54 4.63 -6.46 -2.51
CA ILE A 54 5.64 -5.48 -2.11
C ILE A 54 6.98 -6.17 -1.85
N LYS A 55 7.03 -7.25 -1.05
CA LYS A 55 8.24 -8.02 -0.73
C LYS A 55 9.01 -8.53 -1.94
N GLU A 56 8.30 -8.90 -3.00
CA GLU A 56 8.91 -9.38 -4.25
C GLU A 56 9.66 -8.26 -4.99
N ASN A 57 9.39 -7.00 -4.67
CA ASN A 57 9.86 -5.85 -5.44
C ASN A 57 10.74 -4.87 -4.66
N ILE A 58 10.81 -4.96 -3.33
CA ILE A 58 11.61 -4.04 -2.49
C ILE A 58 12.71 -4.77 -1.74
N LYS A 59 13.65 -3.98 -1.21
CA LYS A 59 14.58 -4.34 -0.14
C LYS A 59 14.14 -3.67 1.14
N GLU A 60 14.63 -4.14 2.29
CA GLU A 60 14.42 -3.49 3.58
C GLU A 60 14.89 -2.03 3.53
N GLY A 61 14.04 -1.12 3.99
CA GLY A 61 14.28 0.32 3.97
C GLY A 61 13.95 1.04 2.65
N ASP A 62 13.51 0.33 1.61
CA ASP A 62 13.04 0.98 0.38
C ASP A 62 11.76 1.78 0.67
N ARG A 63 11.63 2.94 0.00
CA ARG A 63 10.47 3.82 0.14
C ARG A 63 9.35 3.39 -0.78
N CYS A 64 8.13 3.49 -0.26
CA CYS A 64 6.89 3.27 -0.99
C CYS A 64 6.03 4.54 -0.89
N LEU A 65 5.84 5.23 -2.01
CA LEU A 65 5.01 6.43 -2.08
C LEU A 65 3.52 6.03 -2.05
N LEU A 66 2.76 6.60 -1.11
CA LEU A 66 1.34 6.31 -0.92
C LEU A 66 0.51 7.59 -1.07
N VAL A 67 -0.22 7.70 -2.19
CA VAL A 67 -1.02 8.89 -2.55
C VAL A 67 -2.50 8.53 -2.57
N SER A 68 -3.20 8.85 -1.51
CA SER A 68 -4.63 8.55 -1.39
C SER A 68 -5.31 9.41 -0.34
N GLU A 69 -6.59 9.65 -0.55
CA GLU A 69 -7.54 10.05 0.48
C GLU A 69 -7.71 8.96 1.54
N ASN A 70 -8.39 9.31 2.66
CA ASN A 70 -8.68 8.35 3.73
C ASN A 70 -9.64 7.26 3.25
N ARG A 71 -9.10 6.08 2.95
CA ARG A 71 -9.82 4.87 2.51
C ARG A 71 -9.31 3.65 3.28
N PRO A 72 -10.10 2.58 3.43
CA PRO A 72 -9.63 1.32 4.04
C PRO A 72 -8.36 0.76 3.39
N GLU A 73 -8.25 0.88 2.06
CA GLU A 73 -7.08 0.42 1.30
C GLU A 73 -5.80 1.17 1.67
N TRP A 74 -5.91 2.45 2.07
CA TRP A 74 -4.77 3.23 2.56
C TRP A 74 -4.15 2.57 3.79
N PHE A 75 -4.99 2.24 4.78
CA PHE A 75 -4.56 1.59 6.01
C PHE A 75 -3.94 0.20 5.75
N VAL A 76 -4.59 -0.60 4.88
CA VAL A 76 -4.08 -1.91 4.46
C VAL A 76 -2.71 -1.77 3.80
N SER A 77 -2.55 -0.78 2.91
CA SER A 77 -1.30 -0.55 2.18
C SER A 77 -0.16 -0.11 3.10
N ASP A 78 -0.44 0.81 4.03
CA ASP A 78 0.54 1.29 5.00
C ASP A 78 1.08 0.14 5.85
N LEU A 79 0.20 -0.68 6.43
CA LEU A 79 0.62 -1.86 7.18
C LEU A 79 1.31 -2.92 6.30
N ALA A 80 0.91 -3.08 5.05
CA ALA A 80 1.55 -4.01 4.13
C ALA A 80 2.97 -3.56 3.75
N ILE A 81 3.20 -2.26 3.59
CA ILE A 81 4.53 -1.68 3.38
C ILE A 81 5.42 -1.98 4.59
N MET A 82 4.95 -1.67 5.79
CA MET A 82 5.68 -1.96 7.03
C MET A 82 5.97 -3.46 7.18
N LEU A 83 4.97 -4.34 6.93
CA LEU A 83 5.14 -5.80 6.98
C LEU A 83 6.17 -6.30 5.96
N SER A 84 6.40 -5.55 4.90
CA SER A 84 7.40 -5.87 3.88
C SER A 84 8.80 -5.36 4.20
N GLY A 85 8.96 -4.61 5.30
CA GLY A 85 10.21 -3.94 5.64
C GLY A 85 10.44 -2.63 4.87
N GLY A 86 9.43 -2.13 4.17
CA GLY A 86 9.46 -0.84 3.48
C GLY A 86 9.14 0.33 4.40
N ILE A 87 9.37 1.54 3.90
CA ILE A 87 9.07 2.81 4.56
C ILE A 87 7.96 3.51 3.79
N THR A 88 6.86 3.85 4.46
CA THR A 88 5.76 4.58 3.83
C THR A 88 6.14 6.06 3.67
N VAL A 89 5.93 6.61 2.49
CA VAL A 89 5.99 8.05 2.19
C VAL A 89 4.59 8.50 1.81
N PRO A 90 3.78 8.98 2.77
CA PRO A 90 2.44 9.44 2.46
C PRO A 90 2.47 10.82 1.79
N ALA A 91 1.63 11.02 0.77
CA ALA A 91 1.51 12.30 0.09
C ALA A 91 0.05 12.71 -0.08
N TYR A 92 -0.19 14.03 -0.07
CA TYR A 92 -1.53 14.59 -0.23
C TYR A 92 -2.01 14.48 -1.68
N THR A 93 -3.31 14.18 -1.84
CA THR A 93 -3.96 14.11 -3.17
C THR A 93 -4.10 15.48 -3.85
N THR A 94 -3.92 16.56 -3.10
CA THR A 94 -4.00 17.94 -3.59
C THR A 94 -2.70 18.46 -4.21
N TYR A 95 -1.62 17.67 -4.14
CA TYR A 95 -0.35 18.06 -4.75
C TYR A 95 -0.46 18.21 -6.28
N THR A 96 0.35 19.09 -6.83
CA THR A 96 0.51 19.28 -8.27
C THR A 96 1.42 18.20 -8.87
N GLU A 97 1.48 18.14 -10.20
CA GLU A 97 2.40 17.25 -10.91
C GLU A 97 3.88 17.55 -10.57
N ASP A 98 4.23 18.82 -10.42
CA ASP A 98 5.59 19.25 -10.06
C ASP A 98 5.94 18.86 -8.62
N ASP A 99 4.99 18.99 -7.68
CA ASP A 99 5.20 18.55 -6.29
C ASP A 99 5.45 17.04 -6.23
N TYR A 100 4.67 16.24 -6.97
CA TYR A 100 4.89 14.79 -7.05
C TYR A 100 6.21 14.43 -7.72
N LYS A 101 6.59 15.18 -8.77
CA LYS A 101 7.89 14.99 -9.41
C LYS A 101 9.03 15.24 -8.42
N TYR A 102 8.97 16.35 -7.68
CA TYR A 102 9.94 16.65 -6.63
C TYR A 102 10.01 15.54 -5.59
N LEU A 103 8.87 15.11 -5.06
CA LEU A 103 8.80 14.07 -4.05
C LEU A 103 9.36 12.73 -4.54
N ILE A 104 9.05 12.34 -5.78
CA ILE A 104 9.58 11.12 -6.41
C ILE A 104 11.10 11.24 -6.60
N ASP A 105 11.60 12.40 -7.00
CA ASP A 105 13.04 12.63 -7.19
C ASP A 105 13.81 12.63 -5.85
N ASP A 106 13.18 13.09 -4.77
CA ASP A 106 13.78 13.16 -3.44
C ASP A 106 13.79 11.81 -2.72
N CYS A 107 12.66 11.11 -2.68
CA CYS A 107 12.55 9.85 -1.92
C CYS A 107 12.86 8.59 -2.75
N GLU A 108 12.97 8.67 -4.07
CA GLU A 108 13.24 7.55 -4.98
C GLU A 108 12.41 6.29 -4.66
N PRO A 109 11.07 6.34 -4.71
CA PRO A 109 10.24 5.24 -4.27
C PRO A 109 10.33 4.04 -5.21
N THR A 110 10.56 2.86 -4.66
CA THR A 110 10.57 1.61 -5.44
C THR A 110 9.17 1.20 -5.87
N ILE A 111 8.16 1.54 -5.04
CA ILE A 111 6.75 1.29 -5.31
C ILE A 111 5.97 2.59 -5.15
N ILE A 112 4.98 2.77 -6.01
CA ILE A 112 3.99 3.86 -5.90
C ILE A 112 2.60 3.23 -5.76
N ILE A 113 1.84 3.68 -4.77
CA ILE A 113 0.46 3.27 -4.55
C ILE A 113 -0.43 4.50 -4.64
N VAL A 114 -1.46 4.46 -5.47
CA VAL A 114 -2.38 5.59 -5.68
C VAL A 114 -3.83 5.16 -5.53
N SER A 115 -4.70 6.08 -5.10
CA SER A 115 -6.10 5.77 -4.86
C SER A 115 -6.90 5.49 -6.13
N ASN A 116 -6.64 6.21 -7.22
CA ASN A 116 -7.49 6.19 -8.40
C ASN A 116 -6.75 6.61 -9.68
N ASN A 117 -7.44 6.56 -10.80
CA ASN A 117 -6.90 6.90 -12.11
C ASN A 117 -6.52 8.38 -12.26
N GLU A 118 -7.17 9.29 -11.53
CA GLU A 118 -6.81 10.71 -11.54
C GLU A 118 -5.44 10.93 -10.90
N MET A 119 -5.20 10.32 -9.74
CA MET A 119 -3.87 10.36 -9.10
C MET A 119 -2.82 9.68 -9.97
N LEU A 120 -3.14 8.53 -10.56
CA LEU A 120 -2.24 7.86 -11.48
C LEU A 120 -1.85 8.79 -12.67
N LYS A 121 -2.80 9.51 -13.23
CA LYS A 121 -2.56 10.44 -14.34
C LYS A 121 -1.57 11.54 -13.96
N LYS A 122 -1.70 12.13 -12.77
CA LYS A 122 -0.78 13.18 -12.29
C LYS A 122 0.67 12.69 -12.15
N LEU A 123 0.87 11.43 -11.79
CA LEU A 123 2.21 10.87 -11.56
C LEU A 123 2.80 10.17 -12.79
N ASN A 124 1.99 9.79 -13.77
CA ASN A 124 2.37 8.87 -14.83
C ASN A 124 3.55 9.35 -15.69
N ALA A 125 3.62 10.65 -15.99
CA ALA A 125 4.73 11.21 -16.76
C ALA A 125 6.07 11.00 -16.03
N THR A 126 6.12 11.25 -14.74
CA THR A 126 7.32 11.04 -13.90
C THR A 126 7.62 9.55 -13.72
N ILE A 127 6.59 8.72 -13.48
CA ILE A 127 6.74 7.26 -13.34
C ILE A 127 7.42 6.62 -14.55
N ASN A 128 7.07 7.08 -15.75
CA ASN A 128 7.65 6.55 -17.01
C ASN A 128 9.11 6.95 -17.23
N GLN A 129 9.58 8.00 -16.56
CA GLN A 129 10.96 8.48 -16.66
C GLN A 129 11.90 7.82 -15.64
N LYS A 130 11.36 7.12 -14.62
CA LYS A 130 12.13 6.61 -13.49
C LYS A 130 12.24 5.09 -13.51
N ASN A 131 13.45 4.58 -13.70
CA ASN A 131 13.72 3.14 -13.74
C ASN A 131 13.76 2.47 -12.38
N PHE A 132 13.91 3.24 -11.30
CA PHE A 132 13.89 2.71 -9.93
C PHE A 132 12.48 2.32 -9.47
N ILE A 133 11.42 2.87 -10.06
CA ILE A 133 10.04 2.50 -9.77
C ILE A 133 9.71 1.16 -10.42
N LYS A 134 9.55 0.11 -9.62
CA LYS A 134 9.32 -1.24 -10.10
C LYS A 134 7.85 -1.60 -10.25
N LYS A 135 7.00 -1.13 -9.33
CA LYS A 135 5.56 -1.41 -9.35
C LYS A 135 4.74 -0.16 -9.03
N VAL A 136 3.57 -0.11 -9.64
CA VAL A 136 2.52 0.89 -9.37
C VAL A 136 1.25 0.14 -9.06
N ILE A 137 0.63 0.43 -7.91
CA ILE A 137 -0.61 -0.22 -7.46
C ILE A 137 -1.69 0.86 -7.39
N THR A 138 -2.86 0.58 -7.97
CA THR A 138 -4.04 1.46 -7.88
C THR A 138 -5.12 0.81 -7.03
N PHE A 139 -5.84 1.59 -6.20
CA PHE A 139 -6.96 1.02 -5.44
C PHE A 139 -8.17 0.75 -6.34
N ASP A 140 -8.42 1.66 -7.27
CA ASP A 140 -9.46 1.48 -8.26
C ASP A 140 -8.93 0.73 -9.50
N GLU A 141 -9.80 0.05 -10.23
CA GLU A 141 -9.45 -0.64 -11.46
C GLU A 141 -8.86 0.35 -12.48
N ILE A 142 -7.78 -0.06 -13.13
CA ILE A 142 -7.16 0.76 -14.17
C ILE A 142 -8.04 0.74 -15.41
N GLU A 143 -8.63 1.87 -15.73
CA GLU A 143 -9.50 2.00 -16.89
C GLU A 143 -8.73 1.77 -18.19
N LYS A 144 -9.16 0.75 -18.93
CA LYS A 144 -8.58 0.41 -20.26
C LYS A 144 -8.76 1.50 -21.30
N SER A 145 -9.71 2.41 -21.08
CA SER A 145 -10.05 3.51 -21.98
C SER A 145 -9.14 4.74 -21.88
N HIS A 146 -8.22 4.78 -20.91
CA HIS A 146 -7.26 5.87 -20.84
C HIS A 146 -6.16 5.74 -21.91
N HIS A 147 -6.54 5.98 -23.16
CA HIS A 147 -5.59 6.17 -24.27
C HIS A 147 -4.51 7.23 -23.98
N ASN A 148 -4.71 8.04 -22.93
CA ASN A 148 -3.79 9.09 -22.48
C ASN A 148 -2.80 8.62 -21.38
N LEU A 149 -3.03 7.46 -20.74
CA LEU A 149 -2.03 6.84 -19.89
C LEU A 149 -1.08 6.06 -20.77
N ASN A 150 0.03 6.66 -21.14
CA ASN A 150 1.09 6.00 -21.88
C ASN A 150 1.76 4.94 -20.97
N ILE A 151 1.09 3.80 -20.79
CA ILE A 151 1.56 2.69 -19.98
C ILE A 151 2.52 1.87 -20.84
N ASN A 152 3.80 2.20 -20.78
CA ASN A 152 4.84 1.56 -21.59
C ASN A 152 5.13 0.11 -21.16
N ASN A 153 4.83 -0.25 -19.90
CA ASN A 153 5.03 -1.60 -19.36
C ASN A 153 3.85 -2.00 -18.49
N LYS A 154 2.96 -2.83 -19.04
CA LYS A 154 1.74 -3.29 -18.35
C LYS A 154 2.04 -4.09 -17.08
N ASP A 155 3.14 -4.83 -17.04
CA ASP A 155 3.53 -5.65 -15.88
C ASP A 155 3.94 -4.80 -14.67
N LYS A 156 4.22 -3.51 -14.88
CA LYS A 156 4.53 -2.54 -13.83
C LYS A 156 3.29 -2.15 -13.02
N TYR A 157 2.09 -2.22 -13.63
CA TYR A 157 0.85 -1.69 -13.06
C TYR A 157 -0.09 -2.80 -12.64
N LEU A 158 -0.59 -2.72 -11.40
CA LEU A 158 -1.51 -3.69 -10.80
C LEU A 158 -2.67 -2.92 -10.14
N ASP A 159 -3.88 -3.43 -10.23
CA ASP A 159 -4.97 -2.95 -9.40
C ASP A 159 -5.11 -3.78 -8.11
N PHE A 160 -5.58 -3.14 -7.07
CA PHE A 160 -5.73 -3.71 -5.74
C PHE A 160 -6.65 -4.94 -5.75
N ASN A 161 -7.77 -4.86 -6.46
CA ASN A 161 -8.73 -5.94 -6.55
C ASN A 161 -8.15 -7.18 -7.26
N PHE A 162 -7.29 -6.98 -8.26
CA PHE A 162 -6.57 -8.07 -8.89
C PHE A 162 -5.64 -8.77 -7.90
N ILE A 163 -4.89 -7.99 -7.10
CA ILE A 163 -4.00 -8.55 -6.07
C ILE A 163 -4.81 -9.33 -5.03
N LEU A 164 -5.97 -8.83 -4.61
CA LEU A 164 -6.81 -9.48 -3.62
C LEU A 164 -7.44 -10.79 -4.07
N LYS A 165 -7.47 -11.10 -5.36
CA LYS A 165 -7.94 -12.39 -5.89
C LYS A 165 -6.89 -13.50 -5.79
N ASN A 166 -5.62 -13.16 -5.56
CA ASN A 166 -4.56 -14.14 -5.48
C ASN A 166 -4.64 -14.95 -4.19
N ASP A 167 -4.35 -16.24 -4.27
CA ASP A 167 -4.24 -17.10 -3.12
C ASP A 167 -2.96 -16.85 -2.32
N LEU A 168 -3.05 -17.07 -1.02
CA LEU A 168 -1.93 -17.02 -0.10
C LEU A 168 -1.51 -18.43 0.30
N SER A 169 -0.24 -18.74 0.20
CA SER A 169 0.33 -19.92 0.86
C SER A 169 0.52 -19.64 2.35
N GLU A 170 0.71 -20.70 3.14
CA GLU A 170 1.00 -20.54 4.57
C GLU A 170 2.28 -19.74 4.83
N LYS A 171 3.25 -19.81 3.92
CA LYS A 171 4.49 -19.00 3.99
C LYS A 171 4.23 -17.49 3.82
N ASP A 172 3.24 -17.13 3.02
CA ASP A 172 2.88 -15.73 2.78
C ASP A 172 2.22 -15.08 4.01
N LYS A 173 1.68 -15.90 4.93
CA LYS A 173 1.03 -15.47 6.18
C LYS A 173 2.01 -15.31 7.36
N ILE A 174 3.31 -15.50 7.13
CA ILE A 174 4.31 -15.40 8.19
C ILE A 174 4.52 -13.93 8.54
N GLN A 175 4.30 -13.61 9.80
CA GLN A 175 4.44 -12.28 10.38
C GLN A 175 5.89 -11.93 10.78
N ASN A 176 6.85 -12.79 10.48
CA ASN A 176 8.25 -12.61 10.89
C ASN A 176 8.88 -11.44 10.14
N VAL A 177 8.70 -10.26 10.71
CA VAL A 177 9.44 -9.06 10.32
C VAL A 177 10.36 -8.73 11.48
N ASN A 178 11.67 -8.78 11.26
CA ASN A 178 12.67 -8.33 12.21
C ASN A 178 12.70 -6.79 12.34
N LEU A 179 11.52 -6.18 12.42
CA LEU A 179 11.41 -4.74 12.62
C LEU A 179 11.76 -4.42 14.06
N LYS A 180 12.70 -3.50 14.23
CA LYS A 180 13.04 -2.93 15.54
C LYS A 180 12.20 -1.67 15.75
N ARG A 181 11.98 -1.30 17.00
CA ARG A 181 11.35 -0.01 17.35
C ARG A 181 12.07 1.20 16.75
N SER A 182 13.37 1.07 16.51
CA SER A 182 14.19 2.09 15.86
C SER A 182 14.12 2.08 14.34
N SER A 183 13.45 1.10 13.72
CA SER A 183 13.26 1.08 12.26
C SER A 183 12.29 2.18 11.84
N ALA A 184 12.62 2.89 10.77
CA ALA A 184 11.71 3.86 10.19
C ALA A 184 10.47 3.14 9.61
N ALA A 185 9.29 3.67 9.92
CA ALA A 185 8.02 3.17 9.40
C ALA A 185 7.41 4.13 8.37
N CYS A 186 7.61 5.43 8.57
CA CYS A 186 7.06 6.49 7.75
C CYS A 186 8.01 7.70 7.75
N ILE A 187 8.09 8.43 6.67
CA ILE A 187 8.83 9.69 6.52
C ILE A 187 8.00 10.73 5.76
#